data_eef103a70d6e37871bf9e50fe03358fd
#
_entry.id   eef103a70d6e37871bf9e50fe03358fd
#
_cell.length_a   1.000
_cell.length_b   1.000
_cell.length_c   1.000
_cell.angle_alpha   90.00
_cell.angle_beta   90.00
_cell.angle_gamma   90.00
#
_symmetry.space_group_name_H-M   'P 1'
#
loop_
_entity.id
_entity.type
_entity.pdbx_description
1 polymer ?
#
loop_
_entity_poly.entity_id
_entity_poly.type
_entity_poly.pdbx_seq_one_letter_code
_entity_poly.pdbx_strand_id
1 'polypeptide(L)'
;MSSKLLQVFTLAIATLLAACSPIKVLNALTPSSTFTKTSSIAYGDDPRQKLDIYRPVTALPDAPVVVFFYGGSWNSGSKDDYGFVGEALASRGIVVVIADYRLYPQVRYPAFLQDGAQAIAWAYQHSAEYGGDPRKLYVMGHSSGAYNAAMLALDPQWLAGVGMSPSVFKGWIGLAGPYDFLPIENRDVRPVFFYPDSPPDSQPINHVSASAPPSLLIASVDDNLVNPKRNTAGLANKLRAAGVPVEEFYFSKTSHATLVASMSRPLRWLAPVLDRVTAFITFTPGQ
;
A
#
# COMPACT_ATOMS: atom_id res chain seq x y z
N MET A 1 21.16 -7.51 43.48
CA MET A 1 20.64 -8.37 42.38
C MET A 1 21.85 -9.02 41.73
N SER A 2 21.95 -10.37 41.73
CA SER A 2 23.14 -11.04 41.20
C SER A 2 23.21 -10.89 39.67
N SER A 3 24.43 -10.81 39.14
CA SER A 3 24.68 -10.67 37.69
C SER A 3 23.99 -11.77 36.84
N LYS A 4 23.77 -12.95 37.44
CA LYS A 4 23.03 -14.06 36.84
C LYS A 4 21.52 -13.76 36.61
N LEU A 5 20.89 -13.03 37.55
CA LEU A 5 19.49 -12.63 37.41
C LEU A 5 19.32 -11.59 36.26
N LEU A 6 20.29 -10.67 36.16
CA LEU A 6 20.28 -9.68 35.07
C LEU A 6 20.52 -10.33 33.71
N GLN A 7 21.40 -11.33 33.61
CA GLN A 7 21.65 -12.08 32.39
C GLN A 7 20.45 -12.95 31.98
N VAL A 8 19.75 -13.58 32.90
CA VAL A 8 18.53 -14.35 32.63
C VAL A 8 17.40 -13.43 32.18
N PHE A 9 17.27 -12.23 32.76
CA PHE A 9 16.27 -11.24 32.36
C PHE A 9 16.55 -10.66 30.97
N THR A 10 17.83 -10.38 30.66
CA THR A 10 18.23 -9.89 29.32
C THR A 10 18.06 -10.98 28.27
N LEU A 11 18.34 -12.24 28.56
CA LEU A 11 18.15 -13.35 27.62
C LEU A 11 16.67 -13.65 27.41
N ALA A 12 15.82 -13.55 28.42
CA ALA A 12 14.38 -13.73 28.31
C ALA A 12 13.73 -12.61 27.50
N ILE A 13 14.17 -11.36 27.63
CA ILE A 13 13.70 -10.23 26.81
C ILE A 13 14.17 -10.38 25.35
N ALA A 14 15.41 -10.82 25.12
CA ALA A 14 15.94 -11.06 23.79
C ALA A 14 15.19 -12.21 23.06
N THR A 15 14.82 -13.28 23.76
CA THR A 15 14.04 -14.40 23.21
C THR A 15 12.57 -14.03 22.97
N LEU A 16 11.97 -13.19 23.81
CA LEU A 16 10.62 -12.65 23.58
C LEU A 16 10.57 -11.73 22.37
N LEU A 17 11.61 -10.91 22.13
CA LEU A 17 11.70 -10.05 20.95
C LEU A 17 11.98 -10.83 19.65
N ALA A 18 12.69 -11.96 19.72
CA ALA A 18 12.95 -12.83 18.58
C ALA A 18 11.70 -13.61 18.11
N ALA A 19 10.70 -13.77 18.98
CA ALA A 19 9.42 -14.42 18.66
C ALA A 19 8.36 -13.46 18.06
N CYS A 20 8.58 -12.13 18.15
CA CYS A 20 7.68 -11.13 17.59
C CYS A 20 8.10 -10.76 16.16
N SER A 21 7.20 -10.92 15.19
CA SER A 21 7.40 -10.36 13.86
C SER A 21 7.76 -8.87 13.97
N PRO A 22 8.82 -8.37 13.27
CA PRO A 22 9.21 -6.96 13.32
C PRO A 22 8.05 -5.99 13.06
N ILE A 23 7.11 -6.38 12.22
CA ILE A 23 5.92 -5.56 11.89
C ILE A 23 4.96 -5.43 13.10
N LYS A 24 4.84 -6.49 13.92
CA LYS A 24 4.05 -6.43 15.18
C LYS A 24 4.66 -5.48 16.18
N VAL A 25 6.00 -5.43 16.25
CA VAL A 25 6.71 -4.46 17.09
C VAL A 25 6.46 -3.04 16.63
N LEU A 26 6.49 -2.77 15.32
CA LEU A 26 6.18 -1.45 14.79
C LEU A 26 4.74 -1.01 15.12
N ASN A 27 3.78 -1.92 15.00
CA ASN A 27 2.40 -1.63 15.35
C ASN A 27 2.23 -1.39 16.87
N ALA A 28 2.92 -2.14 17.72
CA ALA A 28 2.89 -1.94 19.17
C ALA A 28 3.50 -0.59 19.60
N LEU A 29 4.44 -0.06 18.83
CA LEU A 29 5.06 1.25 19.06
C LEU A 29 4.28 2.40 18.41
N THR A 30 3.16 2.10 17.71
CA THR A 30 2.33 3.08 17.04
C THR A 30 1.46 3.82 18.06
N PRO A 31 1.56 5.17 18.20
CA PRO A 31 0.74 5.92 19.13
C PRO A 31 -0.74 5.87 18.74
N SER A 32 -1.61 5.67 19.71
CA SER A 32 -3.07 5.66 19.52
C SER A 32 -3.72 7.04 19.65
N SER A 33 -2.96 8.08 20.01
CA SER A 33 -3.48 9.41 20.32
C SER A 33 -3.73 10.30 19.10
N THR A 34 -3.26 9.91 17.91
CA THR A 34 -3.32 10.74 16.70
C THR A 34 -4.45 10.37 15.74
N PHE A 35 -5.12 9.24 15.99
CA PHE A 35 -6.20 8.75 15.15
C PHE A 35 -7.29 8.06 15.95
N THR A 36 -8.47 7.92 15.36
CA THR A 36 -9.49 6.97 15.79
C THR A 36 -9.60 5.86 14.76
N LYS A 37 -9.76 4.61 15.22
CA LYS A 37 -9.85 3.43 14.35
C LYS A 37 -11.25 2.82 14.41
N THR A 38 -11.84 2.58 13.23
CA THR A 38 -12.99 1.69 13.08
C THR A 38 -12.53 0.44 12.36
N SER A 39 -12.72 -0.72 12.96
CA SER A 39 -12.10 -1.97 12.51
C SER A 39 -13.10 -2.94 11.91
N SER A 40 -12.59 -3.77 10.99
CA SER A 40 -13.25 -4.96 10.47
C SER A 40 -14.61 -4.71 9.81
N ILE A 41 -14.75 -3.58 9.11
CA ILE A 41 -15.93 -3.25 8.32
C ILE A 41 -15.93 -4.14 7.08
N ALA A 42 -17.03 -4.85 6.83
CA ALA A 42 -17.18 -5.67 5.63
C ALA A 42 -17.44 -4.77 4.41
N TYR A 43 -16.73 -5.04 3.32
CA TYR A 43 -16.98 -4.43 2.01
C TYR A 43 -17.43 -5.44 0.96
N GLY A 44 -17.55 -6.72 1.35
CA GLY A 44 -18.04 -7.83 0.54
C GLY A 44 -18.39 -9.02 1.43
N ASP A 45 -18.76 -10.15 0.81
CA ASP A 45 -19.31 -11.32 1.49
C ASP A 45 -18.25 -12.30 2.03
N ASP A 46 -17.02 -12.24 1.48
CA ASP A 46 -15.92 -13.11 1.94
C ASP A 46 -15.39 -12.65 3.31
N PRO A 47 -15.05 -13.55 4.23
CA PRO A 47 -14.48 -13.21 5.53
C PRO A 47 -13.24 -12.30 5.48
N ARG A 48 -12.45 -12.35 4.39
CA ARG A 48 -11.31 -11.46 4.17
C ARG A 48 -11.69 -10.13 3.55
N GLN A 49 -12.86 -9.96 2.98
CA GLN A 49 -13.32 -8.69 2.43
C GLN A 49 -13.72 -7.71 3.54
N LYS A 50 -12.72 -7.34 4.34
CA LYS A 50 -12.84 -6.39 5.46
C LYS A 50 -11.80 -5.29 5.36
N LEU A 51 -12.15 -4.13 5.88
CA LEU A 51 -11.27 -2.98 5.93
C LEU A 51 -11.28 -2.32 7.32
N ASP A 52 -10.21 -1.58 7.60
CA ASP A 52 -10.09 -0.72 8.77
C ASP A 52 -9.99 0.72 8.31
N ILE A 53 -10.60 1.63 9.07
CA ILE A 53 -10.54 3.07 8.82
C ILE A 53 -9.75 3.73 9.95
N TYR A 54 -8.75 4.52 9.56
CA TYR A 54 -8.00 5.39 10.43
C TYR A 54 -8.35 6.83 10.07
N ARG A 55 -8.97 7.55 10.99
CA ARG A 55 -9.29 8.95 10.79
C ARG A 55 -8.49 9.84 11.75
N PRO A 56 -8.07 11.03 11.34
CA PRO A 56 -7.45 12.01 12.21
C PRO A 56 -8.29 12.30 13.44
N VAL A 57 -7.65 12.45 14.61
CA VAL A 57 -8.36 12.93 15.82
C VAL A 57 -8.81 14.38 15.62
N THR A 58 -7.97 15.22 15.02
CA THR A 58 -8.36 16.55 14.60
C THR A 58 -9.03 16.45 13.24
N ALA A 59 -10.35 16.49 13.23
CA ALA A 59 -11.13 16.46 11.99
C ALA A 59 -10.79 17.71 11.17
N LEU A 60 -10.29 17.49 9.96
CA LEU A 60 -10.24 18.50 8.92
C LEU A 60 -11.49 18.32 8.06
N PRO A 61 -12.24 19.37 7.75
CA PRO A 61 -13.30 19.24 6.75
C PRO A 61 -12.68 18.84 5.41
N ASP A 62 -13.35 17.92 4.73
CA ASP A 62 -12.94 17.48 3.39
C ASP A 62 -11.52 16.88 3.31
N ALA A 63 -11.15 16.06 4.29
CA ALA A 63 -9.82 15.41 4.33
C ALA A 63 -9.61 14.53 3.09
N PRO A 64 -8.39 14.48 2.52
CA PRO A 64 -8.05 13.48 1.50
C PRO A 64 -8.26 12.05 2.02
N VAL A 65 -8.60 11.14 1.11
CA VAL A 65 -8.85 9.72 1.41
C VAL A 65 -7.80 8.88 0.70
N VAL A 66 -7.14 7.99 1.42
CA VAL A 66 -6.21 7.00 0.87
C VAL A 66 -6.74 5.60 1.11
N VAL A 67 -6.95 4.83 0.04
CA VAL A 67 -7.16 3.38 0.13
C VAL A 67 -5.80 2.72 -0.01
N PHE A 68 -5.37 2.02 1.04
CA PHE A 68 -4.05 1.37 1.10
C PHE A 68 -4.17 -0.14 1.00
N PHE A 69 -3.35 -0.73 0.10
CA PHE A 69 -3.17 -2.16 -0.04
C PHE A 69 -1.77 -2.57 0.42
N TYR A 70 -1.72 -3.58 1.28
CA TYR A 70 -0.47 -4.07 1.86
C TYR A 70 0.24 -5.09 0.95
N GLY A 71 1.51 -5.33 1.25
CA GLY A 71 2.36 -6.34 0.60
C GLY A 71 2.20 -7.73 1.21
N GLY A 72 2.82 -8.73 0.57
CA GLY A 72 2.81 -10.12 1.03
C GLY A 72 2.66 -11.12 -0.12
N SER A 73 3.15 -10.76 -1.32
CA SER A 73 3.21 -11.65 -2.50
C SER A 73 1.86 -12.30 -2.85
N TRP A 74 0.75 -11.67 -2.52
CA TRP A 74 -0.65 -12.15 -2.69
C TRP A 74 -0.96 -13.49 -2.00
N ASN A 75 -0.08 -13.98 -1.13
CA ASN A 75 -0.24 -15.23 -0.38
C ASN A 75 -0.17 -15.07 1.13
N SER A 76 0.11 -13.87 1.62
CA SER A 76 0.24 -13.53 3.04
C SER A 76 -0.07 -12.06 3.30
N GLY A 77 -0.08 -11.67 4.60
CA GLY A 77 -0.34 -10.31 5.05
C GLY A 77 -1.77 -10.07 5.51
N SER A 78 -1.93 -8.98 6.21
CA SER A 78 -3.20 -8.53 6.78
C SER A 78 -3.20 -7.01 6.94
N LYS A 79 -4.38 -6.37 6.87
CA LYS A 79 -4.57 -4.96 7.23
C LYS A 79 -4.05 -4.65 8.64
N ASP A 80 -4.11 -5.64 9.55
CA ASP A 80 -3.65 -5.49 10.93
C ASP A 80 -2.12 -5.35 11.04
N ASP A 81 -1.36 -5.76 10.03
CA ASP A 81 0.09 -5.61 9.98
C ASP A 81 0.52 -4.17 9.63
N TYR A 82 -0.37 -3.35 9.07
CA TYR A 82 -0.04 -2.02 8.55
C TYR A 82 -0.69 -0.85 9.32
N GLY A 83 -1.07 -1.07 10.58
CA GLY A 83 -1.61 -0.02 11.44
C GLY A 83 -0.72 1.22 11.56
N PHE A 84 0.60 1.05 11.50
CA PHE A 84 1.57 2.14 11.49
C PHE A 84 1.45 3.05 10.25
N VAL A 85 1.03 2.52 9.08
CA VAL A 85 0.73 3.32 7.88
C VAL A 85 -0.53 4.14 8.11
N GLY A 86 -1.56 3.50 8.70
CA GLY A 86 -2.81 4.18 9.06
C GLY A 86 -2.55 5.36 10.02
N GLU A 87 -1.77 5.16 11.09
CA GLU A 87 -1.34 6.23 11.99
C GLU A 87 -0.56 7.31 11.28
N ALA A 88 0.43 6.92 10.50
CA ALA A 88 1.33 7.87 9.85
C ALA A 88 0.57 8.87 8.97
N LEU A 89 -0.34 8.39 8.14
CA LEU A 89 -1.14 9.24 7.26
C LEU A 89 -2.26 9.97 8.02
N ALA A 90 -2.93 9.32 8.98
CA ALA A 90 -3.95 9.98 9.79
C ALA A 90 -3.36 11.14 10.62
N SER A 91 -2.12 10.98 11.13
CA SER A 91 -1.41 12.07 11.82
C SER A 91 -1.11 13.29 10.93
N ARG A 92 -1.29 13.15 9.61
CA ARG A 92 -1.12 14.21 8.60
C ARG A 92 -2.47 14.74 8.08
N GLY A 93 -3.59 14.39 8.71
CA GLY A 93 -4.90 14.88 8.33
C GLY A 93 -5.58 14.10 7.20
N ILE A 94 -5.13 12.87 6.90
CA ILE A 94 -5.62 12.02 5.83
C ILE A 94 -6.49 10.90 6.41
N VAL A 95 -7.67 10.67 5.86
CA VAL A 95 -8.49 9.49 6.17
C VAL A 95 -7.90 8.29 5.42
N VAL A 96 -7.61 7.21 6.13
CA VAL A 96 -6.97 6.02 5.56
C VAL A 96 -7.87 4.82 5.68
N VAL A 97 -8.09 4.13 4.58
CA VAL A 97 -8.78 2.85 4.48
C VAL A 97 -7.74 1.78 4.18
N ILE A 98 -7.50 0.85 5.09
CA ILE A 98 -6.61 -0.30 4.86
C ILE A 98 -7.48 -1.52 4.65
N ALA A 99 -7.43 -2.11 3.43
CA ALA A 99 -8.29 -3.22 3.05
C ALA A 99 -7.53 -4.54 3.00
N ASP A 100 -8.10 -5.58 3.61
CA ASP A 100 -7.76 -6.95 3.30
C ASP A 100 -8.31 -7.31 1.91
N TYR A 101 -7.67 -8.24 1.26
CA TYR A 101 -8.11 -8.85 0.01
C TYR A 101 -7.87 -10.36 0.06
N ARG A 102 -8.58 -11.14 -0.73
CA ARG A 102 -8.40 -12.60 -0.78
C ARG A 102 -7.03 -12.96 -1.32
N LEU A 103 -6.44 -14.01 -0.78
CA LEU A 103 -5.08 -14.43 -1.02
C LEU A 103 -5.02 -15.83 -1.65
N TYR A 104 -3.91 -16.14 -2.31
CA TYR A 104 -3.55 -17.50 -2.67
C TYR A 104 -3.31 -18.33 -1.38
N PRO A 105 -3.71 -19.60 -1.30
CA PRO A 105 -4.25 -20.45 -2.40
C PRO A 105 -5.76 -20.32 -2.62
N GLN A 106 -6.49 -19.56 -1.81
CA GLN A 106 -7.94 -19.42 -1.91
C GLN A 106 -8.36 -18.82 -3.25
N VAL A 107 -7.63 -17.81 -3.71
CA VAL A 107 -7.83 -17.19 -5.02
C VAL A 107 -6.51 -16.99 -5.76
N ARG A 108 -6.60 -16.69 -7.06
CA ARG A 108 -5.50 -16.30 -7.94
C ARG A 108 -5.85 -15.00 -8.65
N TYR A 109 -4.91 -14.48 -9.45
CA TYR A 109 -5.18 -13.41 -10.40
C TYR A 109 -6.43 -13.76 -11.25
N PRO A 110 -7.38 -12.83 -11.41
CA PRO A 110 -7.38 -11.43 -10.95
C PRO A 110 -8.24 -11.18 -9.68
N ALA A 111 -8.66 -12.19 -8.93
CA ALA A 111 -9.69 -12.05 -7.87
C ALA A 111 -9.35 -10.98 -6.82
N PHE A 112 -8.09 -10.84 -6.42
CA PHE A 112 -7.66 -9.81 -5.48
C PHE A 112 -7.75 -8.38 -6.03
N LEU A 113 -7.76 -8.20 -7.36
CA LEU A 113 -8.04 -6.90 -8.01
C LEU A 113 -9.53 -6.56 -7.98
N GLN A 114 -10.38 -7.56 -8.14
CA GLN A 114 -11.83 -7.42 -7.97
C GLN A 114 -12.17 -7.01 -6.54
N ASP A 115 -11.52 -7.62 -5.54
CA ASP A 115 -11.65 -7.22 -4.14
C ASP A 115 -11.18 -5.78 -3.93
N GLY A 116 -10.03 -5.40 -4.51
CA GLY A 116 -9.52 -4.05 -4.47
C GLY A 116 -10.48 -3.01 -5.05
N ALA A 117 -11.11 -3.33 -6.19
CA ALA A 117 -12.13 -2.46 -6.80
C ALA A 117 -13.36 -2.30 -5.89
N GLN A 118 -13.83 -3.37 -5.25
CA GLN A 118 -14.93 -3.31 -4.28
C GLN A 118 -14.57 -2.46 -3.05
N ALA A 119 -13.34 -2.61 -2.51
CA ALA A 119 -12.87 -1.81 -1.38
C ALA A 119 -12.79 -0.31 -1.74
N ILE A 120 -12.36 0.03 -2.96
CA ILE A 120 -12.35 1.40 -3.47
C ILE A 120 -13.77 1.94 -3.61
N ALA A 121 -14.70 1.17 -4.19
CA ALA A 121 -16.10 1.57 -4.32
C ALA A 121 -16.72 1.83 -2.94
N TRP A 122 -16.46 0.96 -1.98
CA TRP A 122 -16.90 1.14 -0.61
C TRP A 122 -16.35 2.44 0.00
N ALA A 123 -15.03 2.67 -0.14
CA ALA A 123 -14.39 3.88 0.38
C ALA A 123 -14.94 5.16 -0.27
N TYR A 124 -15.17 5.15 -1.58
CA TYR A 124 -15.79 6.28 -2.29
C TYR A 124 -17.19 6.61 -1.77
N GLN A 125 -18.00 5.60 -1.47
CA GLN A 125 -19.37 5.76 -1.01
C GLN A 125 -19.47 6.20 0.46
N HIS A 126 -18.54 5.75 1.31
CA HIS A 126 -18.66 5.88 2.78
C HIS A 126 -17.63 6.81 3.42
N SER A 127 -16.59 7.26 2.72
CA SER A 127 -15.52 8.07 3.35
C SER A 127 -16.01 9.37 3.97
N ALA A 128 -17.09 9.97 3.47
CA ALA A 128 -17.70 11.17 4.04
C ALA A 128 -18.21 10.97 5.48
N GLU A 129 -18.67 9.76 5.82
CA GLU A 129 -19.11 9.38 7.17
C GLU A 129 -17.96 9.44 8.19
N TYR A 130 -16.72 9.38 7.67
CA TYR A 130 -15.48 9.39 8.45
C TYR A 130 -14.67 10.69 8.29
N GLY A 131 -15.28 11.73 7.69
CA GLY A 131 -14.68 13.05 7.50
C GLY A 131 -13.77 13.17 6.26
N GLY A 132 -13.77 12.17 5.37
CA GLY A 132 -13.06 12.19 4.10
C GLY A 132 -13.88 12.84 2.98
N ASP A 133 -13.20 13.43 2.01
CA ASP A 133 -13.81 13.90 0.75
C ASP A 133 -13.60 12.83 -0.34
N PRO A 134 -14.66 12.15 -0.81
CA PRO A 134 -14.54 11.15 -1.88
C PRO A 134 -14.01 11.72 -3.20
N ARG A 135 -14.08 13.04 -3.40
CA ARG A 135 -13.50 13.73 -4.57
C ARG A 135 -11.98 13.87 -4.48
N LYS A 136 -11.39 13.65 -3.28
CA LYS A 136 -9.95 13.65 -3.01
C LYS A 136 -9.46 12.24 -2.71
N LEU A 137 -9.84 11.27 -3.55
CA LEU A 137 -9.50 9.87 -3.39
C LEU A 137 -8.16 9.54 -4.04
N TYR A 138 -7.33 8.82 -3.29
CA TYR A 138 -6.04 8.27 -3.72
C TYR A 138 -6.02 6.77 -3.47
N VAL A 139 -5.31 6.03 -4.31
CA VAL A 139 -4.98 4.62 -4.06
C VAL A 139 -3.48 4.48 -3.84
N MET A 140 -3.10 3.73 -2.84
CA MET A 140 -1.71 3.54 -2.42
C MET A 140 -1.45 2.08 -2.09
N GLY A 141 -0.22 1.61 -2.29
CA GLY A 141 0.15 0.28 -1.85
C GLY A 141 1.65 0.10 -1.69
N HIS A 142 2.00 -1.04 -1.05
CA HIS A 142 3.38 -1.49 -0.87
C HIS A 142 3.56 -2.87 -1.49
N SER A 143 4.68 -3.11 -2.23
CA SER A 143 5.00 -4.42 -2.80
C SER A 143 3.87 -4.97 -3.68
N SER A 144 3.33 -6.18 -3.41
CA SER A 144 2.15 -6.71 -4.11
C SER A 144 0.92 -5.80 -3.98
N GLY A 145 0.78 -5.04 -2.89
CA GLY A 145 -0.27 -4.01 -2.76
C GLY A 145 -0.04 -2.80 -3.68
N ALA A 146 1.22 -2.44 -3.96
CA ALA A 146 1.54 -1.40 -4.95
C ALA A 146 1.20 -1.85 -6.38
N TYR A 147 1.38 -3.14 -6.67
CA TYR A 147 0.85 -3.74 -7.90
C TYR A 147 -0.68 -3.60 -7.97
N ASN A 148 -1.38 -3.96 -6.88
CA ASN A 148 -2.85 -3.83 -6.85
C ASN A 148 -3.26 -2.37 -7.11
N ALA A 149 -2.62 -1.41 -6.44
CA ALA A 149 -2.87 0.02 -6.64
C ALA A 149 -2.62 0.46 -8.09
N ALA A 150 -1.51 -0.01 -8.70
CA ALA A 150 -1.17 0.29 -10.09
C ALA A 150 -2.21 -0.27 -11.07
N MET A 151 -2.61 -1.55 -10.93
CA MET A 151 -3.61 -2.16 -11.80
C MET A 151 -4.96 -1.44 -11.70
N LEU A 152 -5.40 -1.10 -10.49
CA LEU A 152 -6.66 -0.38 -10.26
C LEU A 152 -6.63 1.06 -10.80
N ALA A 153 -5.46 1.69 -10.86
CA ALA A 153 -5.28 3.03 -11.38
C ALA A 153 -5.06 3.07 -12.91
N LEU A 154 -4.43 2.05 -13.49
CA LEU A 154 -4.00 2.06 -14.89
C LEU A 154 -4.91 1.28 -15.82
N ASP A 155 -5.54 0.21 -15.34
CA ASP A 155 -6.44 -0.63 -16.12
C ASP A 155 -7.91 -0.37 -15.74
N PRO A 156 -8.67 0.32 -16.60
CA PRO A 156 -10.03 0.73 -16.27
C PRO A 156 -11.02 -0.43 -16.09
N GLN A 157 -10.71 -1.63 -16.58
CA GLN A 157 -11.63 -2.77 -16.51
C GLN A 157 -12.00 -3.13 -15.05
N TRP A 158 -11.07 -2.96 -14.10
CA TRP A 158 -11.29 -3.36 -12.71
C TRP A 158 -12.33 -2.47 -12.02
N LEU A 159 -12.20 -1.15 -12.17
CA LEU A 159 -13.17 -0.23 -11.60
C LEU A 159 -14.48 -0.21 -12.38
N ALA A 160 -14.47 -0.50 -13.69
CA ALA A 160 -15.69 -0.66 -14.48
C ALA A 160 -16.59 -1.78 -13.93
N GLY A 161 -15.99 -2.86 -13.38
CA GLY A 161 -16.70 -3.96 -12.73
C GLY A 161 -17.55 -3.55 -11.51
N VAL A 162 -17.27 -2.37 -10.93
CA VAL A 162 -18.03 -1.78 -9.81
C VAL A 162 -18.69 -0.43 -10.19
N GLY A 163 -18.85 -0.17 -11.49
CA GLY A 163 -19.50 1.04 -12.00
C GLY A 163 -18.68 2.33 -11.86
N MET A 164 -17.35 2.21 -11.73
CA MET A 164 -16.43 3.34 -11.55
C MET A 164 -15.38 3.38 -12.66
N SER A 165 -14.55 4.43 -12.65
CA SER A 165 -13.37 4.52 -13.53
C SER A 165 -12.17 5.08 -12.77
N PRO A 166 -10.92 4.91 -13.26
CA PRO A 166 -9.72 5.49 -12.64
C PRO A 166 -9.71 7.02 -12.53
N SER A 167 -10.58 7.72 -13.25
CA SER A 167 -10.76 9.18 -13.15
C SER A 167 -11.25 9.66 -11.78
N VAL A 168 -11.73 8.76 -10.92
CA VAL A 168 -12.07 9.09 -9.52
C VAL A 168 -10.83 9.39 -8.67
N PHE A 169 -9.66 8.88 -9.07
CA PHE A 169 -8.42 9.11 -8.35
C PHE A 169 -7.81 10.47 -8.66
N LYS A 170 -7.47 11.23 -7.64
CA LYS A 170 -6.60 12.41 -7.76
C LYS A 170 -5.15 12.04 -8.03
N GLY A 171 -4.76 10.83 -7.68
CA GLY A 171 -3.46 10.25 -7.93
C GLY A 171 -3.34 8.84 -7.35
N TRP A 172 -2.24 8.17 -7.65
CA TRP A 172 -1.92 6.88 -7.06
C TRP A 172 -0.46 6.80 -6.62
N ILE A 173 -0.18 5.93 -5.65
CA ILE A 173 1.12 5.88 -4.96
C ILE A 173 1.58 4.43 -4.88
N GLY A 174 2.75 4.15 -5.42
CA GLY A 174 3.37 2.83 -5.37
C GLY A 174 4.69 2.82 -4.61
N LEU A 175 4.75 2.03 -3.54
CA LEU A 175 5.96 1.81 -2.76
C LEU A 175 6.54 0.43 -3.09
N ALA A 176 7.71 0.37 -3.74
CA ALA A 176 8.43 -0.85 -4.10
C ALA A 176 7.57 -1.90 -4.84
N GLY A 177 6.75 -1.46 -5.80
CA GLY A 177 5.80 -2.33 -6.51
C GLY A 177 6.43 -3.07 -7.69
N PRO A 178 6.03 -4.34 -7.92
CA PRO A 178 6.34 -5.08 -9.14
C PRO A 178 5.37 -4.66 -10.25
N TYR A 179 5.88 -4.02 -11.30
CA TYR A 179 5.07 -3.49 -12.40
C TYR A 179 5.38 -4.14 -13.75
N ASP A 180 6.56 -4.78 -13.84
CA ASP A 180 7.04 -5.57 -14.96
C ASP A 180 7.87 -6.73 -14.43
N PHE A 181 7.30 -7.92 -14.29
CA PHE A 181 7.95 -9.05 -13.64
C PHE A 181 7.77 -10.41 -14.38
N LEU A 182 7.40 -10.37 -15.65
CA LEU A 182 7.42 -11.57 -16.49
C LEU A 182 8.81 -11.76 -17.16
N PRO A 183 9.31 -13.01 -17.25
CA PRO A 183 8.80 -14.22 -16.61
C PRO A 183 8.96 -14.17 -15.08
N ILE A 184 8.05 -14.85 -14.35
CA ILE A 184 8.04 -14.81 -12.88
C ILE A 184 9.21 -15.62 -12.32
N GLU A 185 10.15 -14.94 -11.66
CA GLU A 185 11.32 -15.58 -11.02
C GLU A 185 10.98 -16.13 -9.63
N ASN A 186 10.21 -15.39 -8.84
CA ASN A 186 9.82 -15.78 -7.49
C ASN A 186 8.87 -16.99 -7.51
N ARG A 187 9.34 -18.10 -6.91
CA ARG A 187 8.61 -19.38 -6.90
C ARG A 187 7.26 -19.29 -6.18
N ASP A 188 7.15 -18.47 -5.14
CA ASP A 188 5.93 -18.33 -4.35
C ASP A 188 4.86 -17.51 -5.09
N VAL A 189 5.26 -16.67 -6.04
CA VAL A 189 4.38 -15.85 -6.88
C VAL A 189 3.91 -16.60 -8.13
N ARG A 190 4.68 -17.57 -8.62
CA ARG A 190 4.35 -18.35 -9.83
C ARG A 190 2.92 -18.90 -9.85
N PRO A 191 2.44 -19.61 -8.80
CA PRO A 191 1.10 -20.17 -8.83
C PRO A 191 0.00 -19.12 -8.77
N VAL A 192 0.28 -17.92 -8.26
CA VAL A 192 -0.70 -16.82 -8.18
C VAL A 192 -1.10 -16.34 -9.57
N PHE A 193 -0.15 -16.32 -10.51
CA PHE A 193 -0.30 -15.81 -11.88
C PHE A 193 -0.20 -16.91 -12.94
N PHE A 194 -0.55 -18.14 -12.61
CA PHE A 194 -0.65 -19.28 -13.55
C PHE A 194 0.63 -19.62 -14.31
N TYR A 195 1.81 -19.36 -13.71
CA TYR A 195 3.09 -19.75 -14.36
C TYR A 195 3.08 -21.23 -14.78
N PRO A 196 3.58 -21.60 -16.00
CA PRO A 196 4.29 -20.74 -16.95
C PRO A 196 3.40 -19.88 -17.86
N ASP A 197 2.09 -20.09 -17.88
CA ASP A 197 1.11 -19.44 -18.77
C ASP A 197 0.57 -18.13 -18.18
N SER A 198 1.46 -17.34 -17.55
CA SER A 198 1.07 -16.08 -16.90
C SER A 198 0.54 -15.08 -17.93
N PRO A 199 -0.67 -14.49 -17.71
CA PRO A 199 -1.25 -13.56 -18.65
C PRO A 199 -0.37 -12.29 -18.81
N PRO A 200 -0.01 -11.87 -20.04
CA PRO A 200 0.73 -10.62 -20.26
C PRO A 200 -0.01 -9.39 -19.71
N ASP A 201 -1.35 -9.41 -19.75
CA ASP A 201 -2.21 -8.34 -19.23
C ASP A 201 -2.21 -8.26 -17.68
N SER A 202 -1.54 -9.19 -17.02
CA SER A 202 -1.32 -9.08 -15.58
C SER A 202 -0.24 -8.06 -15.20
N GLN A 203 0.42 -7.41 -16.18
CA GLN A 203 1.53 -6.51 -15.90
C GLN A 203 1.09 -5.04 -15.95
N PRO A 204 1.15 -4.27 -14.83
CA PRO A 204 0.75 -2.86 -14.81
C PRO A 204 1.37 -2.01 -15.90
N ILE A 205 2.62 -2.28 -16.25
CA ILE A 205 3.34 -1.54 -17.29
C ILE A 205 2.63 -1.61 -18.67
N ASN A 206 1.81 -2.64 -18.92
CA ASN A 206 1.10 -2.80 -20.19
C ASN A 206 -0.19 -1.98 -20.30
N HIS A 207 -0.66 -1.38 -19.18
CA HIS A 207 -1.91 -0.61 -19.12
C HIS A 207 -1.70 0.92 -19.06
N VAL A 208 -0.44 1.38 -19.24
CA VAL A 208 -0.16 2.82 -19.25
C VAL A 208 -0.83 3.50 -20.43
N SER A 209 -1.59 4.54 -20.13
CA SER A 209 -2.25 5.40 -21.11
C SER A 209 -2.19 6.88 -20.70
N ALA A 210 -2.47 7.80 -21.61
CA ALA A 210 -2.50 9.24 -21.31
C ALA A 210 -3.60 9.64 -20.32
N SER A 211 -4.60 8.78 -20.09
CA SER A 211 -5.67 9.01 -19.11
C SER A 211 -5.35 8.51 -17.70
N ALA A 212 -4.15 7.96 -17.48
CA ALA A 212 -3.72 7.49 -16.16
C ALA A 212 -3.65 8.66 -15.16
N PRO A 213 -4.04 8.45 -13.88
CA PRO A 213 -3.93 9.50 -12.87
C PRO A 213 -2.47 9.85 -12.58
N PRO A 214 -2.18 11.07 -12.06
CA PRO A 214 -0.87 11.42 -11.55
C PRO A 214 -0.30 10.36 -10.61
N SER A 215 1.01 10.13 -10.64
CA SER A 215 1.64 8.98 -10.00
C SER A 215 2.82 9.39 -9.13
N LEU A 216 2.92 8.79 -7.92
CA LEU A 216 4.10 8.84 -7.08
C LEU A 216 4.69 7.43 -6.93
N LEU A 217 5.91 7.24 -7.38
CA LEU A 217 6.61 5.97 -7.33
C LEU A 217 7.85 6.07 -6.43
N ILE A 218 7.93 5.22 -5.42
CA ILE A 218 9.05 5.23 -4.47
C ILE A 218 9.65 3.83 -4.35
N ALA A 219 10.97 3.74 -4.40
CA ALA A 219 11.70 2.48 -4.24
C ALA A 219 12.97 2.64 -3.39
N SER A 220 13.49 1.54 -2.89
CA SER A 220 14.84 1.46 -2.36
C SER A 220 15.83 1.26 -3.51
N VAL A 221 17.01 1.91 -3.42
CA VAL A 221 18.06 1.77 -4.44
C VAL A 221 18.50 0.32 -4.58
N ASP A 222 18.70 -0.35 -3.43
CA ASP A 222 19.19 -1.73 -3.33
C ASP A 222 18.07 -2.72 -2.98
N ASP A 223 16.88 -2.53 -3.57
CA ASP A 223 15.78 -3.50 -3.43
C ASP A 223 16.12 -4.78 -4.19
N ASN A 224 16.31 -5.87 -3.46
CA ASN A 224 16.66 -7.17 -4.00
C ASN A 224 15.45 -8.11 -4.22
N LEU A 225 14.25 -7.67 -3.86
CA LEU A 225 13.00 -8.41 -4.09
C LEU A 225 12.26 -7.90 -5.34
N VAL A 226 12.26 -6.58 -5.54
CA VAL A 226 11.64 -5.93 -6.69
C VAL A 226 12.67 -4.99 -7.32
N ASN A 227 13.21 -5.36 -8.45
CA ASN A 227 14.25 -4.57 -9.14
C ASN A 227 13.72 -3.15 -9.46
N PRO A 228 14.27 -2.08 -8.84
CA PRO A 228 13.74 -0.73 -8.97
C PRO A 228 13.94 -0.16 -10.38
N LYS A 229 15.01 -0.55 -11.08
CA LYS A 229 15.27 -0.08 -12.45
C LYS A 229 14.26 -0.63 -13.43
N ARG A 230 13.94 -1.92 -13.32
CA ARG A 230 12.96 -2.58 -14.18
C ARG A 230 11.54 -2.11 -13.87
N ASN A 231 11.17 -2.09 -12.59
CA ASN A 231 9.80 -1.84 -12.18
C ASN A 231 9.52 -0.34 -12.01
N THR A 232 10.09 0.31 -10.99
CA THR A 232 9.81 1.72 -10.67
C THR A 232 10.22 2.65 -11.80
N ALA A 233 11.49 2.60 -12.25
CA ALA A 233 11.96 3.47 -13.32
C ALA A 233 11.34 3.12 -14.68
N GLY A 234 11.17 1.81 -14.97
CA GLY A 234 10.52 1.37 -16.21
C GLY A 234 9.11 1.92 -16.35
N LEU A 235 8.29 1.77 -15.29
CA LEU A 235 6.93 2.32 -15.28
C LEU A 235 6.91 3.84 -15.32
N ALA A 236 7.76 4.53 -14.54
CA ALA A 236 7.86 5.99 -14.54
C ALA A 236 8.17 6.54 -15.93
N ASN A 237 9.12 5.92 -16.64
CA ASN A 237 9.49 6.31 -18.00
C ASN A 237 8.30 6.14 -18.97
N LYS A 238 7.57 5.03 -18.86
CA LYS A 238 6.41 4.78 -19.73
C LYS A 238 5.26 5.76 -19.46
N LEU A 239 4.99 6.08 -18.19
CA LEU A 239 4.00 7.09 -17.80
C LEU A 239 4.38 8.49 -18.32
N ARG A 240 5.64 8.91 -18.18
CA ARG A 240 6.12 10.19 -18.75
C ARG A 240 6.00 10.24 -20.26
N ALA A 241 6.34 9.16 -20.95
CA ALA A 241 6.19 9.05 -22.41
C ALA A 241 4.73 9.16 -22.84
N ALA A 242 3.78 8.76 -21.98
CA ALA A 242 2.34 8.92 -22.20
C ALA A 242 1.81 10.31 -21.77
N GLY A 243 2.67 11.22 -21.29
CA GLY A 243 2.29 12.56 -20.84
C GLY A 243 1.67 12.61 -19.43
N VAL A 244 1.77 11.53 -18.66
CA VAL A 244 1.23 11.47 -17.28
C VAL A 244 2.20 12.13 -16.31
N PRO A 245 1.76 13.01 -15.39
CA PRO A 245 2.59 13.54 -14.32
C PRO A 245 3.11 12.43 -13.40
N VAL A 246 4.43 12.32 -13.24
CA VAL A 246 5.07 11.28 -12.41
C VAL A 246 6.17 11.89 -11.56
N GLU A 247 6.07 11.65 -10.26
CA GLU A 247 7.17 11.83 -9.32
C GLU A 247 7.79 10.48 -8.98
N GLU A 248 9.13 10.40 -8.92
CA GLU A 248 9.82 9.19 -8.50
C GLU A 248 10.96 9.50 -7.54
N PHE A 249 11.12 8.65 -6.52
CA PHE A 249 12.17 8.79 -5.51
C PHE A 249 12.83 7.45 -5.20
N TYR A 250 14.12 7.49 -4.92
CA TYR A 250 14.94 6.32 -4.58
C TYR A 250 15.72 6.60 -3.30
N PHE A 251 15.65 5.67 -2.32
CA PHE A 251 16.32 5.83 -1.04
C PHE A 251 17.33 4.70 -0.80
N SER A 252 18.58 5.09 -0.46
CA SER A 252 19.70 4.16 -0.27
C SER A 252 19.80 3.56 1.13
N LYS A 253 19.12 4.15 2.13
CA LYS A 253 19.15 3.67 3.52
C LYS A 253 18.02 2.71 3.84
N THR A 254 17.26 2.29 2.84
CA THR A 254 16.10 1.41 3.00
C THR A 254 16.30 0.12 2.22
N SER A 255 15.63 -0.94 2.65
CA SER A 255 15.38 -2.17 1.90
C SER A 255 13.93 -2.22 1.46
N HIS A 256 13.53 -3.27 0.74
CA HIS A 256 12.14 -3.49 0.36
C HIS A 256 11.14 -3.31 1.51
N ALA A 257 11.40 -3.94 2.65
CA ALA A 257 10.51 -3.88 3.81
C ALA A 257 10.67 -2.58 4.61
N THR A 258 11.92 -2.09 4.79
CA THR A 258 12.15 -0.88 5.58
C THR A 258 11.74 0.40 4.87
N LEU A 259 11.50 0.35 3.56
CA LEU A 259 10.94 1.47 2.80
C LEU A 259 9.56 1.87 3.36
N VAL A 260 8.61 0.94 3.41
CA VAL A 260 7.28 1.23 3.97
C VAL A 260 7.35 1.41 5.48
N ALA A 261 8.21 0.65 6.18
CA ALA A 261 8.42 0.78 7.62
C ALA A 261 8.95 2.16 8.03
N SER A 262 9.64 2.89 7.12
CA SER A 262 10.09 4.26 7.36
C SER A 262 8.94 5.28 7.51
N MET A 263 7.72 4.92 7.19
CA MET A 263 6.55 5.73 7.54
C MET A 263 6.26 5.72 9.05
N SER A 264 6.65 4.66 9.77
CA SER A 264 6.48 4.56 11.22
C SER A 264 7.40 5.52 11.98
N ARG A 265 6.95 6.06 13.11
CA ARG A 265 7.71 7.04 13.91
C ARG A 265 9.14 6.62 14.22
N PRO A 266 9.41 5.38 14.69
CA PRO A 266 10.77 5.00 15.07
C PRO A 266 11.74 4.87 13.90
N LEU A 267 11.23 4.75 12.66
CA LEU A 267 12.05 4.52 11.46
C LEU A 267 12.02 5.67 10.44
N ARG A 268 11.34 6.79 10.71
CA ARG A 268 11.24 7.95 9.80
C ARG A 268 12.60 8.55 9.41
N TRP A 269 13.62 8.35 10.21
CA TRP A 269 14.99 8.80 9.91
C TRP A 269 15.65 8.03 8.76
N LEU A 270 15.15 6.85 8.39
CA LEU A 270 15.69 6.06 7.28
C LEU A 270 15.44 6.73 5.93
N ALA A 271 14.22 7.23 5.74
CA ALA A 271 13.82 7.89 4.49
C ALA A 271 12.56 8.76 4.71
N PRO A 272 12.45 9.91 4.02
CA PRO A 272 11.30 10.82 4.13
C PRO A 272 10.08 10.34 3.31
N VAL A 273 9.76 9.03 3.35
CA VAL A 273 8.65 8.45 2.56
C VAL A 273 7.33 9.09 2.92
N LEU A 274 7.03 9.24 4.23
CA LEU A 274 5.79 9.87 4.67
C LEU A 274 5.66 11.31 4.16
N ASP A 275 6.75 12.09 4.19
CA ASP A 275 6.71 13.49 3.74
C ASP A 275 6.49 13.59 2.23
N ARG A 276 7.10 12.69 1.43
CA ARG A 276 6.86 12.63 -0.03
C ARG A 276 5.42 12.25 -0.35
N VAL A 277 4.89 11.24 0.34
CA VAL A 277 3.49 10.82 0.19
C VAL A 277 2.53 11.95 0.58
N THR A 278 2.78 12.61 1.72
CA THR A 278 1.93 13.72 2.19
C THR A 278 1.98 14.90 1.21
N ALA A 279 3.18 15.27 0.74
CA ALA A 279 3.33 16.36 -0.24
C ALA A 279 2.58 16.06 -1.54
N PHE A 280 2.70 14.85 -2.08
CA PHE A 280 1.97 14.44 -3.27
C PHE A 280 0.46 14.55 -3.11
N ILE A 281 -0.09 14.09 -1.96
CA ILE A 281 -1.53 14.15 -1.68
C ILE A 281 -2.00 15.61 -1.52
N THR A 282 -1.17 16.49 -0.93
CA THR A 282 -1.55 17.87 -0.62
C THR A 282 -1.37 18.81 -1.83
N PHE A 283 -0.37 18.53 -2.70
CA PHE A 283 0.04 19.45 -3.78
C PHE A 283 -0.10 18.83 -5.18
N THR A 284 -0.88 17.74 -5.35
CA THR A 284 -1.11 17.18 -6.69
C THR A 284 -1.73 18.24 -7.62
N PRO A 285 -1.14 18.54 -8.79
CA PRO A 285 -1.65 19.55 -9.71
C PRO A 285 -3.08 19.22 -10.17
N GLY A 286 -3.97 20.19 -10.08
CA GLY A 286 -5.38 20.06 -10.50
C GLY A 286 -6.41 20.21 -9.37
N GLN A 287 -5.98 20.70 -8.22
CA GLN A 287 -6.90 21.19 -7.16
C GLN A 287 -7.20 22.67 -7.33
#